data_3153925579473d4ab12c925f8d666439
#
_entry.id   3153925579473d4ab12c925f8d666439
#
_cell.length_a   1.000
_cell.length_b   1.000
_cell.length_c   1.000
_cell.angle_alpha   90.00
_cell.angle_beta   90.00
_cell.angle_gamma   90.00
#
_symmetry.space_group_name_H-M   'P 1'
#
loop_
_entity.id
_entity.type
_entity.pdbx_description
1 polymer ?
#
loop_
_entity_poly.entity_id
_entity_poly.type
_entity_poly.pdbx_seq_one_letter_code
_entity_poly.pdbx_strand_id
1 'polypeptide(L)'
;YVETRDIKYVDIQVQASPKDVAALQTQFAAYAKELAAAADPATVVSKSASLVPYLGVPVSKDAYPYDVAGRLDSMAVGSTTAVVANKMDNTLNVIKLVSKQQLPDSVQYRMIQVAGVDAAAAKKTADSVYTALKGGADFEVVAKKYGQTGQKTWMTTRQYQSAPSMDKDTKNYIEALNNMGVNEIKQID
;
A
#
# COMPACT_ATOMS: atom_id res chain seq x y z
N TYR A 1 3.02 2.96 -51.07
CA TYR A 1 3.77 4.17 -50.72
C TYR A 1 3.62 4.37 -49.22
N VAL A 2 4.75 4.55 -48.52
CA VAL A 2 4.79 4.89 -47.10
C VAL A 2 4.99 6.39 -47.00
N GLU A 3 4.10 7.09 -46.31
CA GLU A 3 4.21 8.52 -46.10
C GLU A 3 5.38 8.79 -45.10
N THR A 4 6.33 9.57 -45.53
CA THR A 4 7.50 9.96 -44.73
C THR A 4 7.46 11.44 -44.39
N ARG A 5 8.00 11.83 -43.24
CA ARG A 5 8.14 13.21 -42.82
C ARG A 5 9.58 13.44 -42.36
N ASP A 6 10.18 14.54 -42.85
CA ASP A 6 11.41 15.06 -42.28
C ASP A 6 11.08 16.10 -41.22
N ILE A 7 11.65 15.90 -40.05
CA ILE A 7 11.49 16.83 -38.92
C ILE A 7 12.84 17.35 -38.46
N LYS A 8 12.88 18.63 -38.11
CA LYS A 8 13.99 19.23 -37.36
C LYS A 8 13.48 19.59 -35.97
N TYR A 9 14.22 19.25 -34.95
CA TYR A 9 13.88 19.60 -33.57
C TYR A 9 15.11 20.11 -32.84
N VAL A 10 14.88 20.86 -31.77
CA VAL A 10 15.92 21.28 -30.81
C VAL A 10 15.60 20.62 -29.48
N ASP A 11 16.56 19.90 -28.97
CA ASP A 11 16.52 19.33 -27.63
C ASP A 11 17.26 20.27 -26.67
N ILE A 12 16.55 20.73 -25.62
CA ILE A 12 17.11 21.60 -24.60
C ILE A 12 17.09 20.86 -23.28
N GLN A 13 18.25 20.45 -22.80
CA GLN A 13 18.40 19.84 -21.48
C GLN A 13 18.29 20.92 -20.39
N VAL A 14 17.20 20.89 -19.66
CA VAL A 14 17.00 21.75 -18.48
C VAL A 14 17.64 21.07 -17.26
N GLN A 15 18.59 21.74 -16.65
CA GLN A 15 19.22 21.30 -15.40
C GLN A 15 18.82 22.23 -14.26
N ALA A 16 18.59 21.64 -13.05
CA ALA A 16 18.31 22.42 -11.88
C ALA A 16 19.52 23.29 -11.49
N SER A 17 19.29 24.56 -11.17
CA SER A 17 20.36 25.43 -10.70
C SER A 17 20.86 25.00 -9.32
N PRO A 18 22.11 25.32 -8.91
CA PRO A 18 22.59 25.07 -7.56
C PRO A 18 21.69 25.66 -6.45
N LYS A 19 21.03 26.78 -6.74
CA LYS A 19 20.07 27.44 -5.83
C LYS A 19 18.80 26.58 -5.66
N ASP A 20 18.28 26.02 -6.75
CA ASP A 20 17.09 25.16 -6.68
C ASP A 20 17.37 23.86 -5.95
N VAL A 21 18.56 23.28 -6.19
CA VAL A 21 19.02 22.09 -5.47
C VAL A 21 19.15 22.35 -3.97
N ALA A 22 19.74 23.47 -3.57
CA ALA A 22 19.87 23.85 -2.16
C ALA A 22 18.50 24.12 -1.49
N ALA A 23 17.57 24.77 -2.22
CA ALA A 23 16.22 24.99 -1.74
C ALA A 23 15.48 23.66 -1.52
N LEU A 24 15.58 22.74 -2.47
CA LEU A 24 14.99 21.41 -2.37
C LEU A 24 15.58 20.59 -1.23
N GLN A 25 16.90 20.63 -1.03
CA GLN A 25 17.56 19.97 0.11
C GLN A 25 17.05 20.51 1.46
N THR A 26 16.86 21.82 1.56
CA THR A 26 16.31 22.45 2.77
C THR A 26 14.87 21.98 3.03
N GLN A 27 14.06 21.92 2.00
CA GLN A 27 12.68 21.43 2.07
C GLN A 27 12.64 19.95 2.50
N PHE A 28 13.48 19.10 1.92
CA PHE A 28 13.56 17.69 2.29
C PHE A 28 14.09 17.47 3.72
N ALA A 29 14.99 18.35 4.21
CA ALA A 29 15.40 18.31 5.60
C ALA A 29 14.25 18.63 6.57
N ALA A 30 13.34 19.54 6.19
CA ALA A 30 12.10 19.78 6.93
C ALA A 30 11.18 18.56 6.91
N TYR A 31 10.94 17.96 5.74
CA TYR A 31 10.16 16.73 5.62
C TYR A 31 10.75 15.57 6.43
N ALA A 32 12.06 15.43 6.50
CA ALA A 32 12.72 14.42 7.33
C ALA A 32 12.38 14.57 8.81
N LYS A 33 12.37 15.81 9.33
CA LYS A 33 11.98 16.10 10.72
C LYS A 33 10.51 15.85 10.97
N GLU A 34 9.64 16.31 10.06
CA GLU A 34 8.19 16.06 10.15
C GLU A 34 7.89 14.58 10.11
N LEU A 35 8.50 13.85 9.18
CA LEU A 35 8.31 12.41 9.02
C LEU A 35 8.79 11.63 10.25
N ALA A 36 9.91 12.03 10.84
CA ALA A 36 10.42 11.42 12.08
C ALA A 36 9.42 11.56 13.24
N ALA A 37 8.83 12.75 13.38
CA ALA A 37 7.88 13.08 14.46
C ALA A 37 6.45 12.60 14.20
N ALA A 38 6.07 12.32 12.94
CA ALA A 38 4.71 12.00 12.57
C ALA A 38 4.25 10.65 13.14
N ALA A 39 3.12 10.66 13.84
CA ALA A 39 2.41 9.45 14.25
C ALA A 39 1.81 8.73 13.03
N ASP A 40 1.25 9.49 12.08
CA ASP A 40 0.79 8.98 10.79
C ASP A 40 1.67 9.54 9.66
N PRO A 41 2.56 8.70 9.07
CA PRO A 41 3.42 9.10 7.96
C PRO A 41 2.65 9.53 6.70
N ALA A 42 1.42 9.06 6.49
CA ALA A 42 0.62 9.39 5.32
C ALA A 42 0.39 10.90 5.20
N THR A 43 0.24 11.60 6.33
CA THR A 43 0.01 13.05 6.37
C THR A 43 1.21 13.86 5.82
N VAL A 44 2.42 13.36 6.02
CA VAL A 44 3.65 14.00 5.50
C VAL A 44 3.86 13.64 4.04
N VAL A 45 3.71 12.35 3.68
CA VAL A 45 3.90 11.88 2.31
C VAL A 45 2.90 12.53 1.36
N SER A 46 1.63 12.70 1.76
CA SER A 46 0.59 13.33 0.92
C SER A 46 0.84 14.82 0.66
N LYS A 47 1.55 15.53 1.56
CA LYS A 47 1.93 16.94 1.39
C LYS A 47 3.20 17.11 0.56
N SER A 48 4.03 16.08 0.50
CA SER A 48 5.26 16.08 -0.28
C SER A 48 4.95 15.71 -1.73
N ALA A 49 5.79 16.12 -2.66
CA ALA A 49 5.72 15.65 -4.05
C ALA A 49 6.39 14.27 -4.20
N SER A 50 6.09 13.34 -3.30
CA SER A 50 6.70 12.00 -3.29
C SER A 50 6.27 11.21 -4.52
N LEU A 51 7.24 10.63 -5.23
CA LEU A 51 7.01 9.69 -6.33
C LEU A 51 6.63 8.29 -5.83
N VAL A 52 6.93 7.99 -4.56
CA VAL A 52 6.61 6.72 -3.91
C VAL A 52 5.42 6.95 -2.98
N PRO A 53 4.27 6.31 -3.21
CA PRO A 53 3.12 6.43 -2.34
C PRO A 53 3.36 5.70 -1.01
N TYR A 54 2.72 6.17 0.06
CA TYR A 54 2.60 5.43 1.31
C TYR A 54 1.22 4.77 1.38
N LEU A 55 1.18 3.46 1.22
CA LEU A 55 -0.09 2.71 1.15
C LEU A 55 -0.66 2.42 2.54
N GLY A 56 0.16 2.46 3.60
CA GLY A 56 -0.26 2.15 4.97
C GLY A 56 -0.38 0.66 5.26
N VAL A 57 -0.04 -0.19 4.32
CA VAL A 57 0.02 -1.66 4.46
C VAL A 57 1.42 -2.16 4.10
N PRO A 58 1.86 -3.31 4.64
CA PRO A 58 3.12 -3.91 4.26
C PRO A 58 3.13 -4.27 2.77
N VAL A 59 4.22 -3.91 2.09
CA VAL A 59 4.48 -4.29 0.70
C VAL A 59 5.83 -5.01 0.62
N SER A 60 6.04 -5.76 -0.46
CA SER A 60 7.33 -6.41 -0.69
C SER A 60 8.45 -5.37 -0.81
N LYS A 61 9.62 -5.69 -0.28
CA LYS A 61 10.82 -4.87 -0.43
C LYS A 61 11.12 -4.56 -1.90
N ASP A 62 10.84 -5.49 -2.79
CA ASP A 62 11.07 -5.37 -4.23
C ASP A 62 10.14 -4.37 -4.93
N ALA A 63 9.11 -3.86 -4.23
CA ALA A 63 8.26 -2.79 -4.73
C ALA A 63 8.96 -1.41 -4.72
N TYR A 64 10.07 -1.27 -3.99
CA TYR A 64 10.80 -0.02 -3.87
C TYR A 64 11.98 0.05 -4.85
N PRO A 65 12.42 1.26 -5.22
CA PRO A 65 13.66 1.45 -5.98
C PRO A 65 14.84 0.75 -5.31
N TYR A 66 15.76 0.24 -6.10
CA TYR A 66 16.88 -0.60 -5.62
C TYR A 66 17.73 0.06 -4.52
N ASP A 67 17.98 1.37 -4.64
CA ASP A 67 18.74 2.14 -3.65
C ASP A 67 17.97 2.32 -2.32
N VAL A 68 16.64 2.39 -2.37
CA VAL A 68 15.76 2.40 -1.18
C VAL A 68 15.73 1.02 -0.56
N ALA A 69 15.47 -0.03 -1.35
CA ALA A 69 15.37 -1.41 -0.88
C ALA A 69 16.63 -1.87 -0.12
N GLY A 70 17.82 -1.52 -0.64
CA GLY A 70 19.09 -1.87 0.02
C GLY A 70 19.29 -1.25 1.39
N ARG A 71 18.71 -0.07 1.65
CA ARG A 71 18.78 0.61 2.96
C ARG A 71 17.81 0.04 3.98
N LEU A 72 16.64 -0.46 3.54
CA LEU A 72 15.61 -0.98 4.44
C LEU A 72 16.11 -2.15 5.31
N ASP A 73 17.07 -2.92 4.83
CA ASP A 73 17.60 -4.07 5.56
C ASP A 73 18.34 -3.66 6.84
N SER A 74 19.07 -2.54 6.80
CA SER A 74 19.86 -2.01 7.93
C SER A 74 19.10 -1.05 8.84
N MET A 75 17.90 -0.60 8.44
CA MET A 75 17.11 0.35 9.24
C MET A 75 16.40 -0.33 10.40
N ALA A 76 16.41 0.35 11.55
CA ALA A 76 15.56 -0.01 12.68
C ALA A 76 14.11 0.46 12.43
N VAL A 77 13.13 -0.32 12.88
CA VAL A 77 11.72 0.10 12.84
C VAL A 77 11.53 1.39 13.63
N GLY A 78 10.77 2.32 13.09
CA GLY A 78 10.56 3.67 13.62
C GLY A 78 11.64 4.69 13.24
N SER A 79 12.79 4.25 12.70
CA SER A 79 13.86 5.17 12.30
C SER A 79 13.54 5.90 10.99
N THR A 80 14.11 7.12 10.89
CA THR A 80 14.02 7.96 9.69
C THR A 80 15.44 8.30 9.23
N THR A 81 15.70 8.20 7.92
CA THR A 81 17.01 8.56 7.36
C THR A 81 17.19 10.09 7.29
N ALA A 82 18.43 10.51 7.22
CA ALA A 82 18.75 11.83 6.68
C ALA A 82 18.37 11.92 5.19
N VAL A 83 18.37 13.12 4.63
CA VAL A 83 18.20 13.33 3.18
C VAL A 83 19.38 12.69 2.43
N VAL A 84 19.07 11.82 1.49
CA VAL A 84 20.07 11.16 0.64
C VAL A 84 19.79 11.51 -0.82
N ALA A 85 20.82 11.99 -1.50
CA ALA A 85 20.75 12.23 -2.94
C ALA A 85 21.09 10.95 -3.73
N ASN A 86 20.22 10.56 -4.64
CA ASN A 86 20.50 9.53 -5.62
C ASN A 86 20.95 10.21 -6.91
N LYS A 87 22.23 10.02 -7.25
CA LYS A 87 22.84 10.64 -8.43
C LYS A 87 22.46 9.95 -9.75
N MET A 88 21.89 8.74 -9.68
CA MET A 88 21.55 7.98 -10.90
C MET A 88 20.28 8.53 -11.57
N ASP A 89 19.34 9.02 -10.77
CA ASP A 89 18.06 9.53 -11.22
C ASP A 89 17.78 10.98 -10.80
N ASN A 90 18.75 11.65 -10.19
CA ASN A 90 18.65 13.02 -9.70
C ASN A 90 17.52 13.23 -8.66
N THR A 91 17.23 12.23 -7.84
CA THR A 91 16.22 12.33 -6.78
C THR A 91 16.83 12.57 -5.41
N LEU A 92 16.01 13.13 -4.50
CA LEU A 92 16.28 13.16 -3.06
C LEU A 92 15.35 12.19 -2.36
N ASN A 93 15.90 11.41 -1.44
CA ASN A 93 15.15 10.41 -0.69
C ASN A 93 15.23 10.66 0.81
N VAL A 94 14.09 10.52 1.49
CA VAL A 94 13.96 10.38 2.94
C VAL A 94 13.08 9.17 3.19
N ILE A 95 13.51 8.28 4.06
CA ILE A 95 12.82 7.02 4.34
C ILE A 95 12.52 6.94 5.83
N LYS A 96 11.28 6.61 6.20
CA LYS A 96 10.91 6.17 7.54
C LYS A 96 10.47 4.70 7.46
N LEU A 97 11.12 3.83 8.21
CA LEU A 97 10.71 2.44 8.31
C LEU A 97 9.62 2.30 9.38
N VAL A 98 8.37 2.12 8.97
CA VAL A 98 7.23 2.06 9.88
C VAL A 98 7.08 0.68 10.51
N SER A 99 7.23 -0.37 9.71
CA SER A 99 7.14 -1.75 10.18
C SER A 99 8.02 -2.67 9.33
N LYS A 100 8.39 -3.82 9.89
CA LYS A 100 9.11 -4.89 9.20
C LYS A 100 8.49 -6.21 9.64
N GLN A 101 7.91 -6.94 8.71
CA GLN A 101 7.17 -8.18 8.97
C GLN A 101 7.56 -9.24 7.94
N GLN A 102 7.43 -10.51 8.32
CA GLN A 102 7.42 -11.60 7.38
C GLN A 102 5.97 -12.03 7.16
N LEU A 103 5.48 -11.85 5.96
CA LEU A 103 4.13 -12.22 5.55
C LEU A 103 4.22 -13.25 4.42
N PRO A 104 3.21 -14.12 4.27
CA PRO A 104 3.08 -14.95 3.09
C PRO A 104 3.04 -14.07 1.83
N ASP A 105 3.68 -14.49 0.75
CA ASP A 105 3.59 -13.84 -0.55
C ASP A 105 2.20 -13.97 -1.18
N SER A 106 1.44 -14.96 -0.73
CA SER A 106 0.07 -15.25 -1.17
C SER A 106 -0.77 -15.83 -0.04
N VAL A 107 -2.03 -15.42 0.01
CA VAL A 107 -3.02 -15.91 0.97
C VAL A 107 -4.25 -16.42 0.21
N GLN A 108 -4.66 -17.66 0.48
CA GLN A 108 -5.92 -18.18 -0.03
C GLN A 108 -7.03 -17.95 0.99
N TYR A 109 -8.13 -17.38 0.56
CA TYR A 109 -9.26 -17.05 1.43
C TYR A 109 -10.60 -17.29 0.73
N ARG A 110 -11.67 -17.22 1.51
CA ARG A 110 -13.06 -17.16 1.05
C ARG A 110 -13.71 -15.93 1.65
N MET A 111 -14.65 -15.31 0.95
CA MET A 111 -15.37 -14.15 1.41
C MET A 111 -16.85 -14.29 1.15
N ILE A 112 -17.65 -13.79 2.10
CA ILE A 112 -19.08 -13.52 1.92
C ILE A 112 -19.28 -12.06 2.21
N GLN A 113 -19.71 -11.32 1.21
CA GLN A 113 -20.04 -9.91 1.34
C GLN A 113 -21.53 -9.75 1.57
N VAL A 114 -21.92 -9.02 2.60
CA VAL A 114 -23.32 -8.77 2.93
C VAL A 114 -23.59 -7.28 2.90
N ALA A 115 -24.81 -6.92 2.52
CA ALA A 115 -25.30 -5.56 2.53
C ALA A 115 -26.57 -5.46 3.36
N GLY A 116 -26.94 -4.25 3.76
CA GLY A 116 -28.18 -3.93 4.44
C GLY A 116 -28.73 -2.59 3.94
N VAL A 117 -29.93 -2.26 4.33
CA VAL A 117 -30.54 -0.94 4.04
C VAL A 117 -29.78 0.20 4.74
N ASP A 118 -29.05 -0.14 5.80
CA ASP A 118 -28.15 0.73 6.55
C ASP A 118 -27.02 -0.09 7.18
N ALA A 119 -26.07 0.57 7.81
CA ALA A 119 -24.90 -0.08 8.43
C ALA A 119 -25.31 -1.04 9.58
N ALA A 120 -26.35 -0.73 10.34
CA ALA A 120 -26.82 -1.58 11.44
C ALA A 120 -27.44 -2.88 10.92
N ALA A 121 -28.23 -2.79 9.85
CA ALA A 121 -28.81 -3.96 9.18
C ALA A 121 -27.71 -4.83 8.51
N ALA A 122 -26.74 -4.20 7.85
CA ALA A 122 -25.59 -4.92 7.28
C ALA A 122 -24.80 -5.65 8.36
N LYS A 123 -24.51 -4.98 9.48
CA LYS A 123 -23.82 -5.58 10.63
C LYS A 123 -24.58 -6.77 11.21
N LYS A 124 -25.87 -6.63 11.45
CA LYS A 124 -26.72 -7.74 11.95
C LYS A 124 -26.67 -8.95 11.02
N THR A 125 -26.68 -8.71 9.73
CA THR A 125 -26.57 -9.79 8.74
C THR A 125 -25.19 -10.44 8.79
N ALA A 126 -24.13 -9.65 8.88
CA ALA A 126 -22.75 -10.13 9.02
C ALA A 126 -22.56 -10.96 10.30
N ASP A 127 -23.11 -10.50 11.43
CA ASP A 127 -23.09 -11.21 12.72
C ASP A 127 -23.79 -12.58 12.62
N SER A 128 -24.91 -12.64 11.87
CA SER A 128 -25.63 -13.91 11.63
C SER A 128 -24.83 -14.88 10.77
N VAL A 129 -24.18 -14.38 9.72
CA VAL A 129 -23.27 -15.17 8.86
C VAL A 129 -22.08 -15.67 9.66
N TYR A 130 -21.44 -14.79 10.41
CA TYR A 130 -20.31 -15.14 11.27
C TYR A 130 -20.67 -16.23 12.27
N THR A 131 -21.80 -16.09 12.95
CA THR A 131 -22.27 -17.09 13.94
C THR A 131 -22.54 -18.44 13.29
N ALA A 132 -23.19 -18.46 12.12
CA ALA A 132 -23.43 -19.69 11.39
C ALA A 132 -22.16 -20.41 10.97
N LEU A 133 -21.19 -19.66 10.45
CA LEU A 133 -19.89 -20.23 10.03
C LEU A 133 -19.07 -20.71 11.24
N LYS A 134 -19.05 -19.99 12.35
CA LYS A 134 -18.42 -20.43 13.60
C LYS A 134 -19.08 -21.67 14.19
N GLY A 135 -20.38 -21.83 13.95
CA GLY A 135 -21.15 -23.03 14.31
C GLY A 135 -20.93 -24.23 13.39
N GLY A 136 -20.02 -24.11 12.40
CA GLY A 136 -19.67 -25.21 11.49
C GLY A 136 -20.54 -25.32 10.25
N ALA A 137 -21.35 -24.30 9.92
CA ALA A 137 -22.10 -24.30 8.67
C ALA A 137 -21.14 -24.29 7.46
N ASP A 138 -21.51 -25.02 6.41
CA ASP A 138 -20.74 -25.04 5.17
C ASP A 138 -20.69 -23.66 4.51
N PHE A 139 -19.48 -23.22 4.19
CA PHE A 139 -19.24 -21.87 3.68
C PHE A 139 -19.94 -21.60 2.35
N GLU A 140 -19.95 -22.57 1.42
CA GLU A 140 -20.56 -22.39 0.11
C GLU A 140 -22.11 -22.38 0.22
N VAL A 141 -22.65 -23.18 1.14
CA VAL A 141 -24.09 -23.17 1.43
C VAL A 141 -24.53 -21.83 1.98
N VAL A 142 -23.76 -21.27 2.91
CA VAL A 142 -24.05 -19.93 3.46
C VAL A 142 -23.88 -18.86 2.38
N ALA A 143 -22.81 -18.89 1.59
CA ALA A 143 -22.55 -17.92 0.52
C ALA A 143 -23.69 -17.89 -0.52
N LYS A 144 -24.20 -19.04 -0.91
CA LYS A 144 -25.32 -19.16 -1.87
C LYS A 144 -26.58 -18.43 -1.41
N LYS A 145 -26.86 -18.35 -0.10
CA LYS A 145 -28.00 -17.59 0.44
C LYS A 145 -27.90 -16.09 0.14
N TYR A 146 -26.69 -15.60 -0.12
CA TYR A 146 -26.41 -14.19 -0.47
C TYR A 146 -26.04 -14.02 -1.95
N GLY A 147 -26.34 -15.01 -2.80
CA GLY A 147 -26.08 -14.95 -4.24
C GLY A 147 -24.61 -15.06 -4.61
N GLN A 148 -23.77 -15.60 -3.72
CA GLN A 148 -22.32 -15.72 -3.92
C GLN A 148 -21.88 -17.17 -3.99
N THR A 149 -20.75 -17.43 -4.63
CA THR A 149 -20.24 -18.79 -4.81
C THR A 149 -19.50 -19.32 -3.58
N GLY A 150 -18.92 -18.43 -2.76
CA GLY A 150 -18.08 -18.82 -1.64
C GLY A 150 -16.80 -19.56 -2.02
N GLN A 151 -16.37 -19.45 -3.29
CA GLN A 151 -15.18 -20.11 -3.79
C GLN A 151 -13.91 -19.52 -3.16
N LYS A 152 -12.86 -20.35 -3.14
CA LYS A 152 -11.52 -19.93 -2.72
C LYS A 152 -10.94 -18.96 -3.75
N THR A 153 -10.34 -17.90 -3.28
CA THR A 153 -9.59 -16.96 -4.10
C THR A 153 -8.22 -16.68 -3.48
N TRP A 154 -7.33 -16.09 -4.26
CA TRP A 154 -5.99 -15.76 -3.82
C TRP A 154 -5.78 -14.26 -3.80
N MET A 155 -5.08 -13.77 -2.78
CA MET A 155 -4.50 -12.44 -2.73
C MET A 155 -2.98 -12.56 -2.67
N THR A 156 -2.29 -11.77 -3.46
CA THR A 156 -0.83 -11.64 -3.42
C THR A 156 -0.43 -10.19 -3.15
N THR A 157 0.72 -9.96 -2.55
CA THR A 157 1.24 -8.60 -2.32
C THR A 157 1.41 -7.83 -3.63
N ARG A 158 1.72 -8.52 -4.73
CA ARG A 158 1.89 -7.91 -6.06
C ARG A 158 0.62 -7.26 -6.60
N GLN A 159 -0.56 -7.69 -6.16
CA GLN A 159 -1.85 -7.14 -6.62
C GLN A 159 -2.09 -5.72 -6.13
N TYR A 160 -1.52 -5.32 -4.99
CA TYR A 160 -1.76 -4.01 -4.40
C TYR A 160 -0.52 -3.13 -4.22
N GLN A 161 0.69 -3.71 -4.26
CA GLN A 161 1.93 -2.96 -3.94
C GLN A 161 2.25 -1.82 -4.92
N SER A 162 1.70 -1.84 -6.13
CA SER A 162 1.88 -0.80 -7.16
C SER A 162 0.71 0.18 -7.25
N ALA A 163 -0.26 0.09 -6.33
CA ALA A 163 -1.38 1.02 -6.30
C ALA A 163 -0.88 2.46 -5.98
N PRO A 164 -1.42 3.49 -6.64
CA PRO A 164 -1.03 4.87 -6.36
C PRO A 164 -1.58 5.38 -5.02
N SER A 165 -2.66 4.79 -4.55
CA SER A 165 -3.31 5.07 -3.26
C SER A 165 -4.16 3.88 -2.84
N MET A 166 -4.59 3.88 -1.57
CA MET A 166 -5.44 2.84 -1.03
C MET A 166 -6.44 3.46 -0.06
N ASP A 167 -7.72 3.12 -0.21
CA ASP A 167 -8.76 3.52 0.72
C ASP A 167 -8.69 2.72 2.03
N LYS A 168 -9.44 3.20 3.02
CA LYS A 168 -9.45 2.62 4.37
C LYS A 168 -9.96 1.19 4.38
N ASP A 169 -11.02 0.90 3.62
CA ASP A 169 -11.66 -0.42 3.64
C ASP A 169 -10.75 -1.48 3.02
N THR A 170 -10.10 -1.12 1.90
CA THR A 170 -9.07 -1.97 1.28
C THR A 170 -7.90 -2.23 2.23
N LYS A 171 -7.44 -1.22 2.99
CA LYS A 171 -6.39 -1.40 4.01
C LYS A 171 -6.83 -2.39 5.09
N ASN A 172 -8.00 -2.17 5.69
CA ASN A 172 -8.56 -3.04 6.73
C ASN A 172 -8.67 -4.48 6.24
N TYR A 173 -9.09 -4.65 4.99
CA TYR A 173 -9.22 -5.95 4.36
C TYR A 173 -7.86 -6.67 4.20
N ILE A 174 -6.86 -5.99 3.66
CA ILE A 174 -5.50 -6.53 3.50
C ILE A 174 -4.88 -6.86 4.85
N GLU A 175 -5.01 -5.96 5.83
CA GLU A 175 -4.50 -6.19 7.20
C GLU A 175 -5.20 -7.38 7.87
N ALA A 176 -6.51 -7.51 7.69
CA ALA A 176 -7.25 -8.64 8.22
C ALA A 176 -6.72 -9.96 7.65
N LEU A 177 -6.59 -10.07 6.31
CA LEU A 177 -6.09 -11.27 5.66
C LEU A 177 -4.65 -11.62 6.07
N ASN A 178 -3.79 -10.61 6.21
CA ASN A 178 -2.40 -10.82 6.60
C ASN A 178 -2.24 -11.28 8.06
N ASN A 179 -3.22 -10.97 8.93
CA ASN A 179 -3.18 -11.27 10.36
C ASN A 179 -4.09 -12.43 10.78
N MET A 180 -4.85 -13.03 9.84
CA MET A 180 -5.69 -14.18 10.13
C MET A 180 -4.87 -15.47 10.23
N GLY A 181 -5.23 -16.31 11.20
CA GLY A 181 -4.75 -17.70 11.27
C GLY A 181 -5.39 -18.58 10.20
N VAL A 182 -4.78 -19.73 9.97
CA VAL A 182 -5.32 -20.74 9.03
C VAL A 182 -6.70 -21.22 9.52
N ASN A 183 -7.68 -21.19 8.62
CA ASN A 183 -9.09 -21.52 8.91
C ASN A 183 -9.77 -20.59 9.94
N GLU A 184 -9.18 -19.44 10.23
CA GLU A 184 -9.85 -18.42 11.04
C GLU A 184 -11.00 -17.78 10.25
N ILE A 185 -12.07 -17.47 10.98
CA ILE A 185 -13.21 -16.71 10.45
C ILE A 185 -13.21 -15.35 11.15
N LYS A 186 -13.19 -14.29 10.36
CA LYS A 186 -13.17 -12.90 10.84
C LYS A 186 -14.22 -12.08 10.11
N GLN A 187 -14.87 -11.20 10.85
CA GLN A 187 -15.73 -10.17 10.30
C GLN A 187 -14.91 -8.90 10.10
N ILE A 188 -15.10 -8.24 8.98
CA ILE A 188 -14.43 -6.99 8.60
C ILE A 188 -15.53 -5.98 8.32
N ASP A 189 -15.49 -4.83 9.00
CA ASP A 189 -16.41 -3.71 8.87
C ASP A 189 -15.81 -2.62 7.99
#